data_d160e1b928c8445712a73076b3b7e5bb
#
_entry.id   d160e1b928c8445712a73076b3b7e5bb
#
_cell.length_a   1.000
_cell.length_b   1.000
_cell.length_c   1.000
_cell.angle_alpha   90.00
_cell.angle_beta   90.00
_cell.angle_gamma   90.00
#
_symmetry.space_group_name_H-M   'P 1'
#
loop_
_entity.id
_entity.type
_entity.pdbx_description
1 polymer ?
#
loop_
_entity_poly.entity_id
_entity_poly.type
_entity_poly.pdbx_seq_one_letter_code
_entity_poly.pdbx_strand_id
1 'polypeptide(L)'
;MIDNILKRDGSKQKFESFKIEDAIKKAFKSVNIQYDISIFFNVLFEIKQKRLVAVEDIQDIIEKELFKARYFDVMKSFILYRHLHKIQREQILQIASDT
;
A
#
# COMPACT_ATOMS: atom_id res chain seq x y z
N MET A 1 -18.47 -0.58 6.09
CA MET A 1 -17.31 0.24 5.80
C MET A 1 -16.16 -0.13 6.72
N ILE A 2 -14.94 -0.14 6.22
CA ILE A 2 -13.78 -0.45 7.05
C ILE A 2 -13.38 0.77 7.87
N ASP A 3 -13.33 0.62 9.19
CA ASP A 3 -12.94 1.70 10.09
C ASP A 3 -11.47 1.58 10.50
N ASN A 4 -10.93 0.35 10.52
CA ASN A 4 -9.59 0.08 11.01
C ASN A 4 -8.82 -0.84 10.09
N ILE A 5 -7.51 -0.71 10.11
CA ILE A 5 -6.56 -1.56 9.40
C ILE A 5 -5.72 -2.32 10.43
N LEU A 6 -5.46 -3.60 10.16
CA LEU A 6 -4.57 -4.41 10.99
C LEU A 6 -3.12 -4.17 10.56
N LYS A 7 -2.29 -3.71 11.50
CA LYS A 7 -0.85 -3.53 11.26
C LYS A 7 -0.10 -4.84 11.43
N ARG A 8 1.16 -4.87 11.00
CA ARG A 8 2.02 -6.07 11.07
C ARG A 8 2.23 -6.57 12.49
N ASP A 9 2.25 -5.68 13.47
CA ASP A 9 2.43 -6.03 14.89
C ASP A 9 1.14 -6.49 15.56
N GLY A 10 0.04 -6.60 14.81
CA GLY A 10 -1.27 -6.98 15.33
C GLY A 10 -2.10 -5.84 15.86
N SER A 11 -1.56 -4.63 15.97
CA SER A 11 -2.32 -3.47 16.42
C SER A 11 -3.26 -2.95 15.32
N LYS A 12 -4.27 -2.18 15.72
CA LYS A 12 -5.24 -1.58 14.79
C LYS A 12 -4.86 -0.11 14.54
N GLN A 13 -5.04 0.32 13.31
CA GLN A 13 -4.86 1.71 12.90
C GLN A 13 -6.14 2.19 12.22
N LYS A 14 -6.49 3.46 12.43
CA LYS A 14 -7.63 4.06 11.75
C LYS A 14 -7.41 4.01 10.23
N PHE A 15 -8.46 3.64 9.50
CA PHE A 15 -8.41 3.62 8.04
C PHE A 15 -8.44 5.05 7.48
N GLU A 16 -7.46 5.39 6.69
CA GLU A 16 -7.33 6.70 6.06
C GLU A 16 -7.05 6.51 4.57
N SER A 17 -8.06 6.71 3.73
CA SER A 17 -7.98 6.46 2.30
C SER A 17 -6.95 7.34 1.60
N PHE A 18 -6.71 8.57 2.11
CA PHE A 18 -5.74 9.47 1.50
C PHE A 18 -4.32 8.91 1.52
N LYS A 19 -3.98 8.08 2.51
CA LYS A 19 -2.66 7.44 2.57
C LYS A 19 -2.48 6.44 1.44
N ILE A 20 -3.54 5.73 1.09
CA ILE A 20 -3.55 4.80 -0.04
C ILE A 20 -3.38 5.56 -1.34
N GLU A 21 -4.16 6.62 -1.53
CA GLU A 21 -4.05 7.44 -2.73
C GLU A 21 -2.66 8.04 -2.88
N ASP A 22 -2.09 8.56 -1.79
CA ASP A 22 -0.76 9.16 -1.79
C ASP A 22 0.31 8.15 -2.24
N ALA A 23 0.24 6.92 -1.73
CA ALA A 23 1.18 5.86 -2.10
C ALA A 23 1.08 5.53 -3.60
N ILE A 24 -0.14 5.44 -4.14
CA ILE A 24 -0.36 5.18 -5.56
C ILE A 24 0.18 6.33 -6.41
N LYS A 25 -0.12 7.57 -6.04
CA LYS A 25 0.38 8.76 -6.75
C LYS A 25 1.90 8.80 -6.80
N LYS A 26 2.55 8.47 -5.69
CA LYS A 26 4.02 8.45 -5.64
C LYS A 26 4.60 7.42 -6.60
N ALA A 27 3.97 6.25 -6.71
CA ALA A 27 4.42 5.22 -7.64
C ALA A 27 4.32 5.69 -9.09
N PHE A 28 3.19 6.32 -9.47
CA PHE A 28 3.02 6.89 -10.81
C PHE A 28 4.07 7.98 -11.09
N LYS A 29 4.26 8.88 -10.13
CA LYS A 29 5.21 9.99 -10.27
C LYS A 29 6.64 9.49 -10.46
N SER A 30 7.03 8.44 -9.76
CA SER A 30 8.40 7.91 -9.80
C SER A 30 8.81 7.40 -11.18
N VAL A 31 7.85 7.03 -12.01
CA VAL A 31 8.10 6.53 -13.39
C VAL A 31 7.60 7.51 -14.45
N ASN A 32 7.26 8.73 -14.07
CA ASN A 32 6.79 9.79 -14.97
C ASN A 32 5.55 9.40 -15.79
N ILE A 33 4.65 8.66 -15.18
CA ILE A 33 3.36 8.31 -15.80
C ILE A 33 2.28 9.13 -15.09
N GLN A 34 1.36 9.69 -15.87
CA GLN A 34 0.24 10.46 -15.33
C GLN A 34 -0.60 9.59 -14.41
N TYR A 35 -0.96 10.12 -13.24
CA TYR A 35 -1.78 9.42 -12.28
C TYR A 35 -3.15 9.05 -12.86
N ASP A 36 -3.52 7.78 -12.72
CA ASP A 36 -4.82 7.26 -13.11
C ASP A 36 -5.65 7.00 -11.85
N ILE A 37 -6.59 7.90 -11.57
CA ILE A 37 -7.41 7.83 -10.36
C ILE A 37 -8.30 6.59 -10.33
N SER A 38 -8.58 5.97 -11.47
CA SER A 38 -9.40 4.75 -11.51
C SER A 38 -8.77 3.60 -10.71
N ILE A 39 -7.45 3.56 -10.65
CA ILE A 39 -6.73 2.57 -9.83
C ILE A 39 -7.12 2.74 -8.36
N PHE A 40 -7.11 3.97 -7.86
CA PHE A 40 -7.49 4.25 -6.47
C PHE A 40 -8.92 3.82 -6.18
N PHE A 41 -9.86 4.17 -7.06
CA PHE A 41 -11.26 3.78 -6.87
C PHE A 41 -11.46 2.27 -6.90
N ASN A 42 -10.76 1.57 -7.79
CA ASN A 42 -10.83 0.10 -7.84
C ASN A 42 -10.27 -0.53 -6.57
N VAL A 43 -9.18 0.01 -6.04
CA VAL A 43 -8.60 -0.46 -4.78
C VAL A 43 -9.59 -0.24 -3.64
N LEU A 44 -10.18 0.96 -3.54
CA LEU A 44 -11.19 1.25 -2.50
C LEU A 44 -12.39 0.32 -2.61
N PHE A 45 -12.85 0.06 -3.81
CA PHE A 45 -13.99 -0.83 -4.02
C PHE A 45 -13.71 -2.22 -3.43
N GLU A 46 -12.53 -2.77 -3.68
CA GLU A 46 -12.16 -4.08 -3.12
C GLU A 46 -12.01 -4.04 -1.60
N ILE A 47 -11.41 -3.00 -1.06
CA ILE A 47 -11.23 -2.86 0.39
C ILE A 47 -12.58 -2.81 1.11
N LYS A 48 -13.55 -2.10 0.54
CA LYS A 48 -14.88 -1.94 1.13
C LYS A 48 -15.67 -3.26 1.20
N GLN A 49 -15.27 -4.27 0.45
CA GLN A 49 -15.88 -5.60 0.55
C GLN A 49 -15.43 -6.36 1.81
N LYS A 50 -14.41 -5.87 2.50
CA LYS A 50 -13.80 -6.55 3.63
C LYS A 50 -14.16 -5.85 4.95
N ARG A 51 -14.26 -6.61 6.04
CA ARG A 51 -14.53 -6.05 7.37
C ARG A 51 -13.27 -5.53 8.04
N LEU A 52 -12.19 -6.29 7.94
CA LEU A 52 -10.89 -5.96 8.49
C LEU A 52 -9.84 -6.36 7.47
N VAL A 53 -8.90 -5.46 7.23
CA VAL A 53 -7.88 -5.66 6.22
C VAL A 53 -6.52 -5.32 6.83
N ALA A 54 -5.53 -6.17 6.57
CA ALA A 54 -4.16 -5.88 6.95
C ALA A 54 -3.53 -4.90 5.95
N VAL A 55 -2.52 -4.15 6.40
CA VAL A 55 -1.76 -3.26 5.50
C VAL A 55 -1.21 -4.03 4.31
N GLU A 56 -0.73 -5.26 4.53
CA GLU A 56 -0.20 -6.09 3.45
C GLU A 56 -1.27 -6.48 2.43
N ASP A 57 -2.50 -6.73 2.88
CA ASP A 57 -3.62 -7.02 1.98
C ASP A 57 -3.94 -5.84 1.07
N ILE A 58 -3.90 -4.62 1.62
CA ILE A 58 -4.10 -3.40 0.85
C ILE A 58 -3.01 -3.26 -0.21
N GLN A 59 -1.76 -3.51 0.16
CA GLN A 59 -0.63 -3.46 -0.76
C GLN A 59 -0.77 -4.50 -1.88
N ASP A 60 -1.22 -5.71 -1.55
CA ASP A 60 -1.48 -6.75 -2.54
C ASP A 60 -2.59 -6.34 -3.52
N ILE A 61 -3.64 -5.70 -3.01
CA ILE A 61 -4.74 -5.19 -3.83
C ILE A 61 -4.24 -4.10 -4.79
N ILE A 62 -3.39 -3.18 -4.31
CA ILE A 62 -2.81 -2.14 -5.16
C ILE A 62 -2.00 -2.76 -6.30
N GLU A 63 -1.13 -3.72 -5.98
CA GLU A 63 -0.32 -4.42 -6.99
C GLU A 63 -1.21 -5.12 -8.02
N LYS A 64 -2.25 -5.78 -7.57
CA LYS A 64 -3.18 -6.48 -8.44
C LYS A 64 -3.90 -5.52 -9.40
N GLU A 65 -4.37 -4.39 -8.91
CA GLU A 65 -5.07 -3.41 -9.74
C GLU A 65 -4.13 -2.77 -10.76
N LEU A 66 -2.90 -2.48 -10.38
CA LEU A 66 -1.88 -1.97 -11.31
C LEU A 66 -1.55 -3.01 -12.39
N PHE A 67 -1.45 -4.27 -12.02
CA PHE A 67 -1.21 -5.37 -12.95
C PHE A 67 -2.36 -5.51 -13.94
N LYS A 68 -3.60 -5.52 -13.46
CA LYS A 68 -4.80 -5.64 -14.30
C LYS A 68 -4.91 -4.51 -15.31
N ALA A 69 -4.53 -3.31 -14.91
CA ALA A 69 -4.53 -2.13 -15.77
C ALA A 69 -3.28 -2.03 -16.65
N ARG A 70 -2.35 -2.99 -16.54
CA ARG A 70 -1.10 -3.07 -17.31
C ARG A 70 -0.13 -1.93 -17.02
N TYR A 71 -0.20 -1.33 -15.85
CA TYR A 71 0.78 -0.35 -15.38
C TYR A 71 1.98 -1.06 -14.75
N PHE A 72 2.71 -1.82 -15.55
CA PHE A 72 3.78 -2.68 -15.03
C PHE A 72 4.94 -1.91 -14.42
N ASP A 73 5.33 -0.78 -15.01
CA ASP A 73 6.40 0.05 -14.45
C ASP A 73 5.99 0.69 -13.12
N VAL A 74 4.75 1.13 -13.03
CA VAL A 74 4.20 1.67 -11.79
C VAL A 74 4.15 0.57 -10.72
N MET A 75 3.71 -0.62 -11.10
CA MET A 75 3.66 -1.77 -10.20
C MET A 75 5.04 -2.13 -9.66
N LYS A 76 6.06 -2.18 -10.53
CA LYS A 76 7.43 -2.47 -10.12
C LYS A 76 7.95 -1.42 -9.14
N SER A 77 7.66 -0.15 -9.40
CA SER A 77 8.04 0.94 -8.49
C SER A 77 7.37 0.80 -7.13
N PHE A 78 6.10 0.44 -7.12
CA PHE A 78 5.35 0.24 -5.88
C PHE A 78 5.91 -0.95 -5.08
N ILE A 79 6.22 -2.06 -5.75
CA ILE A 79 6.81 -3.24 -5.10
C ILE A 79 8.15 -2.89 -4.46
N LEU A 80 8.99 -2.13 -5.16
CA LEU A 80 10.27 -1.69 -4.63
C LEU A 80 10.10 -0.81 -3.39
N TYR A 81 9.19 0.16 -3.46
CA TYR A 81 8.86 1.04 -2.34
C TYR A 81 8.43 0.23 -1.11
N ARG A 82 7.51 -0.71 -1.32
CA ARG A 82 7.01 -1.60 -0.27
C ARG A 82 8.15 -2.39 0.39
N HIS A 83 9.04 -2.94 -0.43
CA HIS A 83 10.18 -3.73 0.02
C HIS A 83 11.17 -2.89 0.84
N LEU A 84 11.53 -1.70 0.36
CA LEU A 84 12.45 -0.81 1.05
C LEU A 84 11.89 -0.37 2.41
N HIS A 85 10.61 -0.07 2.49
CA HIS A 85 9.97 0.30 3.75
C HIS A 85 10.01 -0.85 4.76
N LYS A 86 9.80 -2.06 4.31
CA LYS A 86 9.89 -3.25 5.16
C LYS A 86 11.29 -3.40 5.75
N ILE A 87 12.32 -3.27 4.91
CA ILE A 87 13.72 -3.37 5.35
C ILE A 87 14.04 -2.29 6.40
N GLN A 88 13.65 -1.05 6.15
CA GLN A 88 13.88 0.05 7.07
C GLN A 88 13.24 -0.20 8.44
N ARG A 89 12.00 -0.70 8.47
CA ARG A 89 11.30 -1.03 9.70
C ARG A 89 12.02 -2.13 10.47
N GLU A 90 12.47 -3.16 9.80
CA GLU A 90 13.18 -4.29 10.42
C GLU A 90 14.51 -3.81 11.03
N GLN A 91 15.24 -2.94 10.34
CA GLN A 91 16.48 -2.36 10.84
C GLN A 91 16.24 -1.51 12.09
N ILE A 92 15.20 -0.68 12.10
CA ILE A 92 14.85 0.15 13.26
C ILE A 92 14.50 -0.72 14.46
N LEU A 93 13.70 -1.77 14.26
CA LEU A 93 13.32 -2.70 15.32
C LEU A 93 14.54 -3.43 15.88
N GLN A 94 15.46 -3.83 15.02
CA GLN A 94 16.67 -4.52 15.44
C GLN A 94 17.58 -3.62 16.30
N ILE A 95 17.74 -2.36 15.89
CA ILE A 95 18.50 -1.37 16.66
C ILE A 95 17.86 -1.16 18.03
N ALA A 96 16.53 -1.04 18.09
CA ALA A 96 15.81 -0.84 19.33
C ALA A 96 15.95 -2.04 20.28
N SER A 97 16.03 -3.27 19.75
CA SER A 97 16.16 -4.47 20.56
C SER A 97 17.59 -4.70 21.09
N ASP A 98 18.58 -4.07 20.47
CA ASP A 98 19.98 -4.17 20.91
C ASP A 98 20.32 -3.22 22.06
N THR A 99 19.40 -2.35 22.42
CA THR A 99 19.56 -1.42 23.54
C THR A 99 18.80 -1.91 24.76
#